data_ae84cd25e22902d78ff718356d8b3123
#
_entry.id   ae84cd25e22902d78ff718356d8b3123
#
_cell.length_a   1.000
_cell.length_b   1.000
_cell.length_c   1.000
_cell.angle_alpha   90.00
_cell.angle_beta   90.00
_cell.angle_gamma   90.00
#
_symmetry.space_group_name_H-M   'P 1'
#
loop_
_entity.id
_entity.type
_entity.pdbx_description
1 polymer ?
#
loop_
_entity_poly.entity_id
_entity_poly.type
_entity_poly.pdbx_seq_one_letter_code
_entity_poly.pdbx_strand_id
1 'polypeptide(L)' 'MQSKHYTYRVTWSPEDNEHLGLCAEFPSLSWLAKTPDAALEGIGKVVAEVVADMQVNGETLPPYPHSAS' A
#
# COMPACT_ATOMS: atom_id res chain seq x y z
N MET A 1 3.78 -3.05 11.83
CA MET A 1 5.15 -2.67 11.82
C MET A 1 5.77 -2.80 10.48
N GLN A 2 5.60 -3.91 9.90
CA GLN A 2 6.28 -4.24 8.66
C GLN A 2 5.88 -3.35 7.52
N SER A 3 4.66 -2.87 7.52
CA SER A 3 4.21 -2.00 6.46
C SER A 3 4.97 -0.69 6.41
N LYS A 4 5.71 -0.37 7.46
CA LYS A 4 6.54 0.83 7.47
C LYS A 4 7.66 0.77 6.46
N HIS A 5 8.01 -0.41 6.02
CA HIS A 5 9.12 -0.57 5.08
C HIS A 5 8.70 -0.36 3.64
N TYR A 6 7.43 -0.14 3.40
CA TYR A 6 6.94 0.10 2.05
C TYR A 6 6.71 1.57 1.83
N THR A 7 6.73 1.97 0.58
CA THR A 7 6.63 3.36 0.19
C THR A 7 5.19 3.68 -0.19
N TYR A 8 4.55 4.51 0.62
CA TYR A 8 3.16 4.90 0.40
C TYR A 8 3.08 6.32 -0.09
N ARG A 9 2.06 6.62 -0.87
CA ARG A 9 1.77 7.99 -1.22
C ARG A 9 0.28 8.16 -1.43
N VAL A 10 -0.15 9.40 -1.33
CA VAL A 10 -1.55 9.75 -1.51
C VAL A 10 -1.59 10.86 -2.56
N THR A 11 -2.51 10.72 -3.50
CA THR A 11 -2.70 11.74 -4.53
C THR A 11 -4.20 11.99 -4.68
N TRP A 12 -4.53 13.11 -5.33
CA TRP A 12 -5.92 13.45 -5.58
C TRP A 12 -6.38 12.80 -6.87
N SER A 13 -7.58 12.22 -6.84
CA SER A 13 -8.19 11.62 -8.02
C SER A 13 -9.38 12.46 -8.43
N PRO A 14 -9.24 13.31 -9.45
CA PRO A 14 -10.35 14.16 -9.85
C PRO A 14 -11.53 13.38 -10.44
N GLU A 15 -11.25 12.25 -11.05
CA GLU A 15 -12.31 11.44 -11.63
C GLU A 15 -13.20 10.83 -10.56
N ASP A 16 -12.61 10.46 -9.43
CA ASP A 16 -13.35 9.85 -8.34
C ASP A 16 -13.75 10.87 -7.28
N ASN A 17 -13.19 12.08 -7.38
CA ASN A 17 -13.40 13.13 -6.40
C ASN A 17 -13.04 12.65 -4.99
N GLU A 18 -11.95 11.90 -4.91
CA GLU A 18 -11.47 11.35 -3.66
C GLU A 18 -9.95 11.27 -3.70
N HIS A 19 -9.38 10.99 -2.52
CA HIS A 19 -7.94 10.80 -2.43
C HIS A 19 -7.60 9.35 -2.67
N LEU A 20 -6.50 9.12 -3.37
CA LEU A 20 -6.07 7.79 -3.78
C LEU A 20 -4.78 7.43 -3.07
N GLY A 21 -4.81 6.35 -2.31
CA GLY A 21 -3.62 5.82 -1.66
C GLY A 21 -2.96 4.77 -2.54
N LEU A 22 -1.64 4.84 -2.62
CA LEU A 22 -0.86 3.97 -3.49
C LEU A 22 0.36 3.45 -2.74
N CYS A 23 0.88 2.33 -3.22
CA CYS A 23 2.10 1.75 -2.69
C CYS A 23 3.03 1.42 -3.86
N ALA A 24 4.27 1.93 -3.79
CA ALA A 24 5.20 1.76 -4.90
C ALA A 24 5.55 0.29 -5.13
N GLU A 25 5.66 -0.48 -4.07
CA GLU A 25 6.05 -1.90 -4.17
C GLU A 25 4.89 -2.78 -4.63
N PHE A 26 3.67 -2.28 -4.55
CA PHE A 26 2.48 -3.01 -4.99
C PHE A 26 1.66 -2.10 -5.90
N PRO A 27 2.14 -1.87 -7.13
CA PRO A 27 1.50 -0.87 -7.98
C PRO A 27 0.08 -1.21 -8.40
N SER A 28 -0.32 -2.46 -8.26
CA SER A 28 -1.70 -2.84 -8.58
C SER A 28 -2.67 -2.57 -7.45
N LEU A 29 -2.19 -2.22 -6.26
CA LEU A 29 -3.06 -1.95 -5.13
C LEU A 29 -3.32 -0.46 -5.00
N SER A 30 -4.54 -0.13 -4.63
CA SER A 30 -4.92 1.26 -4.40
C SER A 30 -6.10 1.32 -3.44
N TRP A 31 -6.32 2.51 -2.90
CA TRP A 31 -7.42 2.70 -1.94
C TRP A 31 -7.92 4.12 -2.07
N LEU A 32 -9.23 4.27 -2.28
CA LEU A 32 -9.87 5.59 -2.36
C LEU A 32 -10.50 5.94 -1.03
N ALA A 33 -10.38 7.20 -0.65
CA ALA A 33 -10.98 7.68 0.59
C ALA A 33 -11.28 9.17 0.49
N LYS A 34 -12.14 9.63 1.36
CA LYS A 34 -12.56 11.03 1.34
C LYS A 34 -11.49 11.99 1.83
N THR A 35 -10.56 11.51 2.64
CA THR A 35 -9.49 12.34 3.17
C THR A 35 -8.15 11.69 2.88
N PRO A 36 -7.07 12.51 2.82
CA PRO A 36 -5.75 11.92 2.60
C PRO A 36 -5.31 10.98 3.71
N ASP A 37 -5.67 11.30 4.96
CA ASP A 37 -5.31 10.43 6.07
C ASP A 37 -6.00 9.08 5.95
N ALA A 38 -7.27 9.07 5.58
CA ALA A 38 -8.01 7.83 5.41
C ALA A 38 -7.47 7.02 4.23
N ALA A 39 -7.05 7.70 3.16
CA ALA A 39 -6.46 7.02 2.02
C ALA A 39 -5.16 6.34 2.41
N LEU A 40 -4.32 7.03 3.16
CA LEU A 40 -3.04 6.46 3.61
C LEU A 40 -3.28 5.26 4.52
N GLU A 41 -4.19 5.40 5.46
CA GLU A 41 -4.49 4.30 6.38
C GLU A 41 -5.06 3.11 5.62
N GLY A 42 -5.93 3.36 4.66
CA GLY A 42 -6.54 2.28 3.90
C GLY A 42 -5.56 1.51 3.06
N ILE A 43 -4.67 2.22 2.34
CA ILE A 43 -3.68 1.51 1.53
C ILE A 43 -2.71 0.72 2.42
N GLY A 44 -2.38 1.26 3.59
CA GLY A 44 -1.53 0.54 4.51
C GLY A 44 -2.15 -0.77 4.97
N LYS A 45 -3.45 -0.76 5.23
CA LYS A 45 -4.15 -1.98 5.63
C LYS A 45 -4.21 -2.99 4.50
N VAL A 46 -4.47 -2.52 3.28
CA VAL A 46 -4.52 -3.43 2.13
C VAL A 46 -3.17 -4.10 1.93
N VAL A 47 -2.09 -3.32 1.98
CA VAL A 47 -0.75 -3.88 1.82
C VAL A 47 -0.44 -4.88 2.93
N ALA A 48 -0.80 -4.54 4.16
CA ALA A 48 -0.53 -5.44 5.29
C ALA A 48 -1.25 -6.78 5.11
N GLU A 49 -2.48 -6.74 4.62
CA GLU A 49 -3.23 -7.98 4.39
C GLU A 49 -2.61 -8.80 3.28
N VAL A 50 -2.19 -8.14 2.20
CA VAL A 50 -1.56 -8.85 1.08
C VAL A 50 -0.24 -9.47 1.52
N VAL A 51 0.57 -8.72 2.27
CA VAL A 51 1.85 -9.23 2.75
C VAL A 51 1.64 -10.44 3.66
N ALA A 52 0.69 -10.35 4.57
CA ALA A 52 0.41 -11.47 5.46
C ALA A 52 -0.05 -12.70 4.69
N ASP A 53 -0.88 -12.48 3.67
CA ASP A 53 -1.37 -13.57 2.86
C ASP A 53 -0.25 -14.23 2.06
N MET A 54 0.65 -13.42 1.51
CA MET A 54 1.79 -13.96 0.78
C MET A 54 2.71 -14.76 1.69
N GLN A 55 2.91 -14.31 2.92
CA GLN A 55 3.74 -15.05 3.87
C GLN A 55 3.12 -16.40 4.21
N VAL A 56 1.81 -16.42 4.39
CA VAL A 56 1.11 -17.66 4.71
C VAL A 56 1.23 -18.64 3.55
N ASN A 57 1.17 -18.15 2.33
CA ASN A 57 1.22 -19.00 1.14
C ASN A 57 2.63 -19.29 0.69
N GLY A 58 3.64 -18.73 1.34
CA GLY A 58 5.02 -18.94 0.95
C GLY A 58 5.43 -18.22 -0.31
N GLU A 59 4.72 -17.18 -0.68
CA GLU A 59 5.04 -16.42 -1.88
C GLU A 59 6.17 -15.45 -1.63
N THR A 60 6.86 -15.09 -2.71
CA THR A 60 7.96 -14.13 -2.64
C THR A 60 7.40 -12.72 -2.47
N LEU A 61 7.92 -12.02 -1.47
CA LEU A 61 7.52 -10.63 -1.24
C LEU A 61 8.40 -9.69 -2.04
N PRO A 62 7.84 -8.54 -2.43
CA PRO A 62 8.68 -7.52 -3.06
C PRO A 62 9.71 -6.99 -2.08
N PRO A 63 10.88 -6.57 -2.58
CA PRO A 63 11.92 -6.07 -1.69
C PRO A 63 11.54 -4.70 -1.11
N TYR A 64 12.01 -4.44 0.10
CA TYR A 64 11.90 -3.11 0.67
C TYR A 64 12.86 -2.18 -0.06
N PRO A 65 12.56 -0.89 -0.06
CA PRO A 65 13.45 0.05 -0.75
C PRO A 65 14.89 0.01 -0.26
N HIS A 66 15.11 -0.31 0.98
CA HIS A 66 16.46 -0.38 1.54
C HIS A 66 16.89 -1.80 1.83
N SER A 67 16.14 -2.77 1.40
CA SER A 67 16.42 -4.17 1.67
C SER A 67 17.46 -4.70 0.71
N ALA A 68 18.38 -5.49 1.23
CA ALA A 68 19.40 -6.11 0.43
C ALA A 68 19.02 -7.51 -0.04
N SER A 69 17.99 -8.07 0.47
CA SER A 69 17.69 -9.46 0.11
C SER A 69 16.60 -9.55 -0.93
#